data_4889b23d3dda00b96b469ef5037ce3cb
#
_entry.id   4889b23d3dda00b96b469ef5037ce3cb
#
_cell.length_a   1.000
_cell.length_b   1.000
_cell.length_c   1.000
_cell.angle_alpha   90.00
_cell.angle_beta   90.00
_cell.angle_gamma   90.00
#
_symmetry.space_group_name_H-M   'P 1'
#
loop_
_entity.id
_entity.type
_entity.pdbx_description
1 polymer ?
#
loop_
_entity_poly.entity_id
_entity_poly.type
_entity_poly.pdbx_seq_one_letter_code
_entity_poly.pdbx_strand_id
1 'polypeptide(L)'
;MSEWALLGAPLYTLSRYRGVSNAPGALREAGLAGALGSHTDLGDVEIPPLKRDLTEGKAKNFTHFRDATSRIYRATRTLREGALLILGGECSETVGAMAGLTEVHGGKLGMLWLDAHGDFNVPDTSPSGYIGGMCLAMACGMAPGLDLGIGQAPPPLAGERLVHVGSRALDPPEVAAFNSSPAKLFTAQQVKKTGAAEVAEEAARHLDNRSDWIGCHLDVDVVDPELIPSVSYPTPGGLTTEETSTIVGKLLGTGKLRVIELAAYNPSKDRRAASARKIIEILSTVLA
;
A
#
# COMPACT_ATOMS: atom_id res chain seq x y z
N MET A 1 -14.02 -3.23 -19.05
CA MET A 1 -12.94 -2.96 -18.09
C MET A 1 -11.76 -3.84 -18.46
N SER A 2 -10.51 -3.43 -18.23
CA SER A 2 -9.34 -4.28 -18.44
C SER A 2 -9.38 -5.45 -17.46
N GLU A 3 -9.01 -6.63 -17.92
CA GLU A 3 -8.85 -7.82 -17.08
C GLU A 3 -7.80 -7.54 -15.97
N TRP A 4 -8.12 -7.90 -14.74
CA TRP A 4 -7.20 -7.77 -13.61
C TRP A 4 -6.21 -8.92 -13.58
N ALA A 5 -4.95 -8.63 -13.36
CA ALA A 5 -3.96 -9.63 -12.94
C ALA A 5 -3.82 -9.59 -11.41
N LEU A 6 -3.55 -10.75 -10.81
CA LEU A 6 -3.37 -10.92 -9.37
C LEU A 6 -1.93 -11.37 -9.10
N LEU A 7 -1.21 -10.63 -8.26
CA LEU A 7 0.17 -10.94 -7.86
C LEU A 7 0.31 -10.93 -6.34
N GLY A 8 0.83 -11.99 -5.75
CA GLY A 8 1.18 -12.00 -4.34
C GLY A 8 2.58 -11.43 -4.09
N ALA A 9 2.72 -10.58 -3.07
CA ALA A 9 3.98 -10.02 -2.61
C ALA A 9 4.13 -10.22 -1.08
N PRO A 10 4.41 -11.45 -0.60
CA PRO A 10 4.32 -11.84 0.81
C PRO A 10 5.50 -11.32 1.66
N LEU A 11 5.76 -10.02 1.64
CA LEU A 11 6.86 -9.40 2.36
C LEU A 11 6.51 -9.15 3.83
N TYR A 12 7.49 -9.37 4.70
CA TYR A 12 7.55 -8.85 6.06
C TYR A 12 9.00 -8.57 6.44
N THR A 13 9.25 -7.49 7.15
CA THR A 13 10.62 -7.08 7.52
C THR A 13 10.94 -7.23 9.01
N LEU A 14 9.97 -7.61 9.85
CA LEU A 14 10.18 -7.98 11.25
C LEU A 14 9.44 -9.28 11.59
N SER A 15 10.10 -10.22 12.26
CA SER A 15 9.56 -11.56 12.58
C SER A 15 8.24 -11.51 13.37
N ARG A 16 8.05 -10.51 14.23
CA ARG A 16 6.79 -10.30 14.98
C ARG A 16 5.58 -10.04 14.08
N TYR A 17 5.80 -9.61 12.84
CA TYR A 17 4.75 -9.36 11.84
C TYR A 17 4.65 -10.46 10.77
N ARG A 18 5.40 -11.54 10.90
CA ARG A 18 5.44 -12.64 9.92
C ARG A 18 4.05 -13.08 9.45
N GLY A 19 3.02 -12.97 10.29
CA GLY A 19 1.66 -13.39 9.92
C GLY A 19 1.12 -12.70 8.66
N VAL A 20 1.55 -11.48 8.35
CA VAL A 20 1.09 -10.76 7.15
C VAL A 20 1.54 -11.42 5.84
N SER A 21 2.66 -12.16 5.83
CA SER A 21 3.10 -12.86 4.62
C SER A 21 2.17 -13.99 4.16
N ASN A 22 1.22 -14.38 5.00
CA ASN A 22 0.19 -15.35 4.63
C ASN A 22 -1.05 -14.68 3.98
N ALA A 23 -1.09 -13.34 3.90
CA ALA A 23 -2.23 -12.61 3.38
C ALA A 23 -2.60 -13.01 1.94
N PRO A 24 -1.66 -13.15 0.97
CA PRO A 24 -2.00 -13.53 -0.38
C PRO A 24 -2.76 -14.86 -0.47
N GLY A 25 -2.25 -15.90 0.21
CA GLY A 25 -2.91 -17.22 0.26
C GLY A 25 -4.27 -17.16 0.94
N ALA A 26 -4.35 -16.50 2.11
CA ALA A 26 -5.58 -16.42 2.88
C ALA A 26 -6.71 -15.67 2.15
N LEU A 27 -6.40 -14.62 1.38
CA LEU A 27 -7.38 -13.90 0.58
C LEU A 27 -7.88 -14.74 -0.61
N ARG A 28 -6.99 -15.49 -1.27
CA ARG A 28 -7.39 -16.45 -2.31
C ARG A 28 -8.34 -17.52 -1.74
N GLU A 29 -7.98 -18.11 -0.60
CA GLU A 29 -8.81 -19.11 0.11
C GLU A 29 -10.16 -18.53 0.58
N ALA A 30 -10.19 -17.25 0.94
CA ALA A 30 -11.42 -16.56 1.33
C ALA A 30 -12.36 -16.23 0.15
N GLY A 31 -11.96 -16.52 -1.08
CA GLY A 31 -12.80 -16.38 -2.27
C GLY A 31 -12.58 -15.09 -3.07
N LEU A 32 -11.45 -14.41 -2.90
CA LEU A 32 -11.12 -13.19 -3.66
C LEU A 32 -11.25 -13.39 -5.18
N ALA A 33 -10.81 -14.54 -5.69
CA ALA A 33 -10.92 -14.88 -7.12
C ALA A 33 -12.34 -14.77 -7.67
N GLY A 34 -13.34 -15.18 -6.86
CA GLY A 34 -14.75 -15.07 -7.24
C GLY A 34 -15.26 -13.62 -7.31
N ALA A 35 -14.66 -12.72 -6.53
CA ALA A 35 -15.01 -11.30 -6.52
C ALA A 35 -14.38 -10.51 -7.69
N LEU A 36 -13.28 -11.00 -8.24
CA LEU A 36 -12.57 -10.36 -9.36
C LEU A 36 -13.21 -10.62 -10.73
N GLY A 37 -14.10 -11.60 -10.86
CA GLY A 37 -14.57 -12.05 -12.17
C GLY A 37 -13.46 -12.67 -13.02
N SER A 38 -13.35 -12.28 -14.30
CA SER A 38 -12.24 -12.73 -15.15
C SER A 38 -10.92 -12.09 -14.73
N HIS A 39 -9.94 -12.92 -14.39
CA HIS A 39 -8.62 -12.48 -13.95
C HIS A 39 -7.55 -13.51 -14.26
N THR A 40 -6.30 -13.09 -14.26
CA THR A 40 -5.13 -13.97 -14.35
C THR A 40 -4.39 -13.97 -13.02
N ASP A 41 -4.26 -15.11 -12.35
CA ASP A 41 -3.44 -15.26 -11.15
C ASP A 41 -1.98 -15.58 -11.52
N LEU A 42 -1.08 -14.66 -11.19
CA LEU A 42 0.36 -14.77 -11.48
C LEU A 42 1.13 -15.51 -10.37
N GLY A 43 0.44 -15.93 -9.31
CA GLY A 43 1.06 -16.52 -8.14
C GLY A 43 1.76 -15.49 -7.24
N ASP A 44 2.70 -15.97 -6.43
CA ASP A 44 3.41 -15.13 -5.47
C ASP A 44 4.87 -14.92 -5.90
N VAL A 45 5.39 -13.72 -5.65
CA VAL A 45 6.82 -13.45 -5.75
C VAL A 45 7.55 -14.28 -4.69
N GLU A 46 8.57 -15.02 -5.12
CA GLU A 46 9.39 -15.79 -4.19
C GLU A 46 10.24 -14.87 -3.32
N ILE A 47 9.82 -14.65 -2.08
CA ILE A 47 10.55 -13.88 -1.07
C ILE A 47 11.08 -14.84 -0.01
N PRO A 48 12.41 -14.97 0.14
CA PRO A 48 12.98 -15.82 1.17
C PRO A 48 12.54 -15.37 2.56
N PRO A 49 12.30 -16.30 3.50
CA PRO A 49 11.94 -15.93 4.86
C PRO A 49 13.07 -15.15 5.53
N LEU A 50 12.72 -14.21 6.38
CA LEU A 50 13.69 -13.51 7.23
C LEU A 50 14.38 -14.52 8.16
N LYS A 51 15.71 -14.65 8.02
CA LYS A 51 16.49 -15.64 8.77
C LYS A 51 16.71 -15.24 10.23
N ARG A 52 16.88 -13.95 10.47
CA ARG A 52 17.19 -13.39 11.79
C ARG A 52 16.74 -11.93 11.84
N ASP A 53 16.04 -11.55 12.91
CA ASP A 53 15.79 -10.15 13.19
C ASP A 53 17.05 -9.42 13.62
N LEU A 54 17.35 -8.33 12.94
CA LEU A 54 18.29 -7.32 13.41
C LEU A 54 17.49 -6.31 14.24
N THR A 55 17.75 -6.30 15.53
CA THR A 55 17.01 -5.44 16.48
C THR A 55 17.63 -4.06 16.62
N GLU A 56 18.84 -3.87 16.09
CA GLU A 56 19.60 -2.62 16.14
C GLU A 56 19.64 -1.93 14.78
N GLY A 57 19.83 -0.61 14.80
CA GLY A 57 19.98 0.21 13.61
C GLY A 57 18.71 0.99 13.24
N LYS A 58 18.94 2.01 12.41
CA LYS A 58 17.91 2.99 11.98
C LYS A 58 16.98 2.44 10.86
N ALA A 59 17.34 1.33 10.21
CA ALA A 59 16.55 0.62 9.22
C ALA A 59 16.76 -0.88 9.44
N LYS A 60 15.91 -1.48 10.26
CA LYS A 60 16.05 -2.89 10.69
C LYS A 60 15.80 -3.84 9.53
N ASN A 61 16.65 -4.88 9.44
CA ASN A 61 16.55 -5.90 8.39
C ASN A 61 16.60 -5.35 6.94
N PHE A 62 17.30 -4.22 6.75
CA PHE A 62 17.39 -3.54 5.45
C PHE A 62 17.87 -4.45 4.32
N THR A 63 18.83 -5.35 4.58
CA THR A 63 19.32 -6.29 3.55
C THR A 63 18.22 -7.24 3.07
N HIS A 64 17.36 -7.71 3.97
CA HIS A 64 16.21 -8.55 3.62
C HIS A 64 15.17 -7.76 2.81
N PHE A 65 14.83 -6.56 3.27
CA PHE A 65 13.95 -5.64 2.55
C PHE A 65 14.47 -5.36 1.13
N ARG A 66 15.74 -5.02 0.97
CA ARG A 66 16.37 -4.75 -0.32
C ARG A 66 16.29 -5.93 -1.28
N ASP A 67 16.57 -7.16 -0.80
CA ASP A 67 16.45 -8.37 -1.64
C ASP A 67 14.99 -8.60 -2.08
N ALA A 68 14.05 -8.49 -1.15
CA ALA A 68 12.61 -8.61 -1.45
C ALA A 68 12.14 -7.54 -2.44
N THR A 69 12.50 -6.28 -2.20
CA THR A 69 12.20 -5.15 -3.09
C THR A 69 12.72 -5.38 -4.51
N SER A 70 13.96 -5.88 -4.63
CA SER A 70 14.55 -6.25 -5.94
C SER A 70 13.77 -7.35 -6.67
N ARG A 71 13.24 -8.33 -5.95
CA ARG A 71 12.45 -9.42 -6.53
C ARG A 71 11.08 -8.93 -6.99
N ILE A 72 10.40 -8.12 -6.16
CA ILE A 72 9.11 -7.50 -6.49
C ILE A 72 9.27 -6.59 -7.72
N TYR A 73 10.28 -5.73 -7.72
CA TYR A 73 10.62 -4.88 -8.87
C TYR A 73 10.79 -5.68 -10.17
N ARG A 74 11.54 -6.79 -10.13
CA ARG A 74 11.73 -7.64 -11.32
C ARG A 74 10.44 -8.30 -11.78
N ALA A 75 9.57 -8.70 -10.86
CA ALA A 75 8.28 -9.28 -11.21
C ALA A 75 7.37 -8.24 -11.88
N THR A 76 7.22 -7.05 -11.27
CA THR A 76 6.28 -6.02 -11.75
C THR A 76 6.74 -5.35 -13.04
N ARG A 77 8.04 -5.19 -13.27
CA ARG A 77 8.58 -4.62 -14.53
C ARG A 77 8.33 -5.46 -15.79
N THR A 78 7.78 -6.65 -15.65
CA THR A 78 7.38 -7.48 -16.80
C THR A 78 5.91 -7.36 -17.16
N LEU A 79 5.11 -6.70 -16.33
CA LEU A 79 3.66 -6.61 -16.46
C LEU A 79 3.26 -5.38 -17.29
N ARG A 80 3.07 -5.58 -18.59
CA ARG A 80 2.90 -4.50 -19.56
C ARG A 80 1.45 -4.08 -19.80
N GLU A 81 0.49 -4.95 -19.56
CA GLU A 81 -0.90 -4.76 -19.93
C GLU A 81 -1.83 -5.08 -18.77
N GLY A 82 -3.03 -4.47 -18.78
CA GLY A 82 -4.07 -4.72 -17.79
C GLY A 82 -3.95 -3.86 -16.54
N ALA A 83 -4.82 -4.16 -15.59
CA ALA A 83 -4.77 -3.64 -14.23
C ALA A 83 -4.23 -4.72 -13.29
N LEU A 84 -3.57 -4.32 -12.20
CA LEU A 84 -2.89 -5.23 -11.28
C LEU A 84 -3.46 -5.08 -9.87
N LEU A 85 -3.86 -6.19 -9.27
CA LEU A 85 -4.09 -6.28 -7.83
C LEU A 85 -2.89 -6.97 -7.18
N ILE A 86 -2.17 -6.25 -6.33
CA ILE A 86 -1.08 -6.80 -5.54
C ILE A 86 -1.63 -7.18 -4.16
N LEU A 87 -1.46 -8.43 -3.79
CA LEU A 87 -1.74 -8.92 -2.45
C LEU A 87 -0.45 -8.89 -1.64
N GLY A 88 -0.27 -7.83 -0.89
CA GLY A 88 0.94 -7.59 -0.13
C GLY A 88 0.96 -8.30 1.24
N GLY A 89 2.11 -8.22 1.88
CA GLY A 89 2.28 -8.51 3.29
C GLY A 89 2.23 -7.23 4.11
N GLU A 90 3.27 -6.42 4.03
CA GLU A 90 3.36 -5.10 4.68
C GLU A 90 3.55 -3.99 3.63
N CYS A 91 3.41 -2.72 4.01
CA CYS A 91 3.44 -1.58 3.08
C CYS A 91 4.75 -1.41 2.29
N SER A 92 5.84 -2.05 2.73
CA SER A 92 7.17 -1.84 2.13
C SER A 92 7.36 -2.49 0.75
N GLU A 93 6.48 -3.41 0.32
CA GLU A 93 6.49 -3.94 -1.05
C GLU A 93 6.22 -2.86 -2.11
N THR A 94 5.50 -1.79 -1.75
CA THR A 94 5.20 -0.65 -2.64
C THR A 94 6.44 -0.11 -3.33
N VAL A 95 7.58 -0.05 -2.64
CA VAL A 95 8.82 0.50 -3.19
C VAL A 95 9.25 -0.24 -4.46
N GLY A 96 9.30 -1.56 -4.40
CA GLY A 96 9.66 -2.40 -5.55
C GLY A 96 8.56 -2.45 -6.61
N ALA A 97 7.32 -2.58 -6.17
CA ALA A 97 6.16 -2.70 -7.03
C ALA A 97 5.98 -1.46 -7.92
N MET A 98 5.94 -0.29 -7.32
CA MET A 98 5.73 0.96 -8.06
C MET A 98 6.94 1.33 -8.93
N ALA A 99 8.17 1.05 -8.49
CA ALA A 99 9.35 1.26 -9.32
C ALA A 99 9.30 0.41 -10.61
N GLY A 100 8.95 -0.88 -10.50
CA GLY A 100 8.83 -1.77 -11.65
C GLY A 100 7.70 -1.36 -12.61
N LEU A 101 6.54 -1.02 -12.08
CA LEU A 101 5.40 -0.57 -12.88
C LEU A 101 5.67 0.79 -13.56
N THR A 102 6.35 1.72 -12.88
CA THR A 102 6.73 3.01 -13.47
C THR A 102 7.71 2.83 -14.64
N GLU A 103 8.64 1.88 -14.56
CA GLU A 103 9.54 1.56 -15.68
C GLU A 103 8.77 1.05 -16.91
N VAL A 104 7.70 0.28 -16.68
CA VAL A 104 6.91 -0.33 -17.76
C VAL A 104 5.93 0.64 -18.38
N HIS A 105 5.14 1.30 -17.54
CA HIS A 105 4.09 2.20 -18.01
C HIS A 105 4.62 3.56 -18.43
N GLY A 106 5.80 3.94 -17.91
CA GLY A 106 6.32 5.31 -18.09
C GLY A 106 5.39 6.36 -17.49
N GLY A 107 5.64 7.63 -17.85
CA GLY A 107 4.76 8.71 -17.43
C GLY A 107 4.79 9.01 -15.93
N LYS A 108 3.76 9.70 -15.46
CA LYS A 108 3.65 10.22 -14.10
C LYS A 108 2.69 9.37 -13.27
N LEU A 109 3.23 8.62 -12.32
CA LEU A 109 2.43 7.91 -11.31
C LEU A 109 1.79 8.92 -10.36
N GLY A 110 0.47 8.81 -10.16
CA GLY A 110 -0.26 9.36 -9.02
C GLY A 110 -0.60 8.27 -8.01
N MET A 111 -0.52 8.58 -6.72
CA MET A 111 -0.76 7.58 -5.68
C MET A 111 -1.81 8.06 -4.68
N LEU A 112 -2.87 7.28 -4.52
CA LEU A 112 -3.74 7.33 -3.35
C LEU A 112 -3.18 6.37 -2.31
N TRP A 113 -2.84 6.89 -1.12
CA TRP A 113 -2.33 6.13 0.00
C TRP A 113 -3.37 6.15 1.13
N LEU A 114 -4.02 4.99 1.38
CA LEU A 114 -4.96 4.83 2.49
C LEU A 114 -4.26 4.09 3.62
N ASP A 115 -4.13 4.75 4.78
CA ASP A 115 -3.38 4.23 5.91
C ASP A 115 -3.72 4.98 7.21
N ALA A 116 -3.66 4.29 8.35
CA ALA A 116 -3.72 4.91 9.67
C ALA A 116 -2.44 5.67 10.02
N HIS A 117 -1.31 5.24 9.46
CA HIS A 117 0.04 5.72 9.75
C HIS A 117 0.53 6.66 8.64
N GLY A 118 1.72 7.21 8.80
CA GLY A 118 2.30 8.10 7.79
C GLY A 118 3.15 7.37 6.76
N ASP A 119 3.84 6.32 7.22
CA ASP A 119 4.87 5.62 6.47
C ASP A 119 5.92 6.55 5.84
N PHE A 120 6.03 7.74 6.43
CA PHE A 120 6.77 8.88 5.91
C PHE A 120 8.00 9.25 6.75
N ASN A 121 8.39 8.37 7.68
CA ASN A 121 9.67 8.47 8.36
C ASN A 121 10.83 8.13 7.40
N VAL A 122 12.01 8.60 7.75
CA VAL A 122 13.29 8.17 7.15
C VAL A 122 14.15 7.52 8.23
N PRO A 123 15.25 6.83 7.89
CA PRO A 123 16.07 6.16 8.91
C PRO A 123 16.48 7.06 10.08
N ASP A 124 16.68 8.36 9.82
CA ASP A 124 17.10 9.32 10.85
C ASP A 124 15.96 9.81 11.75
N THR A 125 14.73 9.70 11.32
CA THR A 125 13.54 10.16 12.07
C THR A 125 12.73 9.02 12.68
N SER A 126 12.87 7.80 12.17
CA SER A 126 12.09 6.65 12.64
C SER A 126 12.43 6.28 14.09
N PRO A 127 11.46 6.31 15.02
CA PRO A 127 11.71 5.92 16.41
C PRO A 127 11.91 4.41 16.55
N SER A 128 11.36 3.62 15.65
CA SER A 128 11.39 2.15 15.72
C SER A 128 12.45 1.50 14.83
N GLY A 129 12.94 2.18 13.80
CA GLY A 129 13.74 1.60 12.73
C GLY A 129 12.99 0.56 11.87
N TYR A 130 11.66 0.51 11.96
CA TYR A 130 10.83 -0.40 11.16
C TYR A 130 10.67 0.13 9.73
N ILE A 131 10.99 -0.70 8.74
CA ILE A 131 11.00 -0.34 7.32
C ILE A 131 9.58 0.01 6.82
N GLY A 132 8.54 -0.70 7.28
CA GLY A 132 7.17 -0.40 6.90
C GLY A 132 6.80 1.06 7.13
N GLY A 133 7.21 1.65 8.27
CA GLY A 133 6.97 3.07 8.56
C GLY A 133 7.85 4.06 7.80
N MET A 134 8.57 3.62 6.76
CA MET A 134 9.45 4.46 5.93
C MET A 134 9.20 4.30 4.42
N CYS A 135 8.36 3.36 4.03
CA CYS A 135 8.26 2.93 2.64
C CYS A 135 7.70 4.02 1.71
N LEU A 136 6.74 4.80 2.15
CA LEU A 136 6.22 5.93 1.38
C LEU A 136 7.28 7.02 1.16
N ALA A 137 8.06 7.34 2.22
CA ALA A 137 9.19 8.28 2.08
C ALA A 137 10.25 7.75 1.11
N MET A 138 10.56 6.45 1.15
CA MET A 138 11.48 5.80 0.19
C MET A 138 10.94 5.86 -1.23
N ALA A 139 9.65 5.59 -1.45
CA ALA A 139 9.00 5.71 -2.75
C ALA A 139 9.02 7.14 -3.29
N CYS A 140 9.02 8.15 -2.41
CA CYS A 140 9.17 9.57 -2.74
C CYS A 140 10.64 10.02 -2.88
N GLY A 141 11.63 9.14 -2.75
CA GLY A 141 13.05 9.48 -2.84
C GLY A 141 13.62 10.25 -1.65
N MET A 142 12.93 10.25 -0.51
CA MET A 142 13.36 10.98 0.70
C MET A 142 14.44 10.24 1.50
N ALA A 143 14.90 9.07 1.06
CA ALA A 143 15.99 8.31 1.68
C ALA A 143 17.20 8.21 0.72
N PRO A 144 17.85 9.34 0.37
CA PRO A 144 18.94 9.36 -0.59
C PRO A 144 20.13 8.55 -0.07
N GLY A 145 20.80 7.85 -0.98
CA GLY A 145 21.98 7.03 -0.67
C GLY A 145 21.67 5.61 -0.19
N LEU A 146 20.42 5.24 0.02
CA LEU A 146 20.04 3.85 0.24
C LEU A 146 19.95 3.09 -1.10
N ASP A 147 20.61 1.95 -1.19
CA ASP A 147 20.42 1.02 -2.30
C ASP A 147 19.16 0.20 -2.06
N LEU A 148 18.03 0.64 -2.63
CA LEU A 148 16.73 0.00 -2.48
C LEU A 148 16.55 -1.30 -3.28
N GLY A 149 17.59 -1.73 -4.03
CA GLY A 149 17.53 -2.93 -4.85
C GLY A 149 16.78 -2.77 -6.19
N ILE A 150 16.45 -1.53 -6.56
CA ILE A 150 15.76 -1.18 -7.81
C ILE A 150 16.70 -0.62 -8.89
N GLY A 151 18.02 -0.77 -8.70
CA GLY A 151 19.05 -0.29 -9.62
C GLY A 151 19.08 1.22 -9.73
N GLN A 152 19.10 1.72 -10.97
CA GLN A 152 19.11 3.17 -11.27
C GLN A 152 17.69 3.74 -11.48
N ALA A 153 16.64 2.97 -11.16
CA ALA A 153 15.27 3.46 -11.28
C ALA A 153 15.09 4.73 -10.40
N PRO A 154 14.51 5.79 -10.95
CA PRO A 154 14.20 6.97 -10.16
C PRO A 154 13.12 6.63 -9.11
N PRO A 155 12.98 7.44 -8.05
CA PRO A 155 11.86 7.32 -7.13
C PRO A 155 10.53 7.34 -7.92
N PRO A 156 9.64 6.35 -7.71
CA PRO A 156 8.44 6.21 -8.55
C PRO A 156 7.41 7.32 -8.31
N LEU A 157 7.47 8.00 -7.17
CA LEU A 157 6.44 8.91 -6.73
C LEU A 157 7.00 10.32 -6.48
N ALA A 158 6.25 11.34 -6.89
CA ALA A 158 6.51 12.72 -6.53
C ALA A 158 5.40 13.25 -5.62
N GLY A 159 5.77 14.04 -4.63
CA GLY A 159 4.85 14.49 -3.59
C GLY A 159 3.62 15.23 -4.11
N GLU A 160 3.73 16.03 -5.19
CA GLU A 160 2.58 16.70 -5.80
C GLU A 160 1.55 15.75 -6.43
N ARG A 161 1.89 14.47 -6.56
CA ARG A 161 1.02 13.39 -7.07
C ARG A 161 0.67 12.35 -6.00
N LEU A 162 0.83 12.72 -4.73
CA LEU A 162 0.46 11.91 -3.58
C LEU A 162 -0.76 12.50 -2.87
N VAL A 163 -1.74 11.66 -2.61
CA VAL A 163 -2.85 11.94 -1.69
C VAL A 163 -2.86 10.87 -0.62
N HIS A 164 -2.66 11.27 0.62
CA HIS A 164 -2.72 10.38 1.79
C HIS A 164 -4.05 10.57 2.52
N VAL A 165 -4.74 9.47 2.84
CA VAL A 165 -6.07 9.50 3.47
C VAL A 165 -6.13 8.53 4.64
N GLY A 166 -6.71 8.98 5.75
CA GLY A 166 -7.04 8.12 6.90
C GLY A 166 -6.04 8.19 8.06
N SER A 167 -4.94 8.94 7.91
CA SER A 167 -3.93 9.03 8.96
C SER A 167 -4.51 9.54 10.29
N ARG A 168 -4.05 8.91 11.38
CA ARG A 168 -4.41 9.26 12.76
C ARG A 168 -3.34 8.87 13.78
N ALA A 169 -2.26 8.25 13.32
CA ALA A 169 -1.10 7.87 14.10
C ALA A 169 0.18 8.28 13.38
N LEU A 170 0.43 9.60 13.32
CA LEU A 170 1.63 10.17 12.75
C LEU A 170 2.65 10.49 13.84
N ASP A 171 3.90 10.13 13.61
CA ASP A 171 5.01 10.62 14.44
C ASP A 171 5.25 12.13 14.19
N PRO A 172 5.74 12.89 15.18
CA PRO A 172 5.99 14.31 14.99
C PRO A 172 6.88 14.67 13.78
N PRO A 173 7.94 13.89 13.43
CA PRO A 173 8.70 14.11 12.21
C PRO A 173 7.90 13.91 10.94
N GLU A 174 6.95 12.95 10.91
CA GLU A 174 6.07 12.73 9.76
C GLU A 174 5.12 13.90 9.55
N VAL A 175 4.54 14.43 10.63
CA VAL A 175 3.72 15.65 10.56
C VAL A 175 4.52 16.81 9.96
N ALA A 176 5.76 17.01 10.38
CA ALA A 176 6.62 18.04 9.81
C ALA A 176 6.94 17.79 8.33
N ALA A 177 7.21 16.54 7.97
CA ALA A 177 7.49 16.14 6.59
C ALA A 177 6.27 16.36 5.68
N PHE A 178 5.07 15.95 6.08
CA PHE A 178 3.85 16.20 5.32
C PHE A 178 3.56 17.70 5.16
N ASN A 179 3.73 18.50 6.22
CA ASN A 179 3.51 19.94 6.18
C ASN A 179 4.48 20.67 5.24
N SER A 180 5.67 20.14 5.01
CA SER A 180 6.67 20.67 4.06
C SER A 180 6.60 20.03 2.67
N SER A 181 5.82 18.99 2.50
CA SER A 181 5.60 18.28 1.23
C SER A 181 4.47 18.92 0.43
N PRO A 182 4.48 18.86 -0.91
CA PRO A 182 3.32 19.20 -1.74
C PRO A 182 2.23 18.11 -1.74
N ALA A 183 2.38 17.03 -0.98
CA ALA A 183 1.39 15.97 -0.85
C ALA A 183 0.11 16.48 -0.18
N LYS A 184 -1.04 15.95 -0.61
CA LYS A 184 -2.30 16.17 0.09
C LYS A 184 -2.47 15.15 1.21
N LEU A 185 -2.91 15.63 2.37
CA LEU A 185 -3.18 14.81 3.54
C LEU A 185 -4.62 15.05 4.02
N PHE A 186 -5.40 13.96 4.12
CA PHE A 186 -6.71 13.94 4.76
C PHE A 186 -6.68 12.97 5.94
N THR A 187 -6.65 13.49 7.15
CA THR A 187 -6.73 12.65 8.35
C THR A 187 -8.08 11.94 8.46
N ALA A 188 -8.18 10.85 9.22
CA ALA A 188 -9.45 10.18 9.47
C ALA A 188 -10.50 11.14 10.06
N GLN A 189 -10.07 12.07 10.94
CA GLN A 189 -10.96 13.11 11.48
C GLN A 189 -11.48 14.06 10.40
N GLN A 190 -10.65 14.45 9.44
CA GLN A 190 -11.08 15.28 8.31
C GLN A 190 -12.06 14.52 7.41
N VAL A 191 -11.83 13.23 7.12
CA VAL A 191 -12.79 12.41 6.37
C VAL A 191 -14.15 12.37 7.06
N LYS A 192 -14.18 12.14 8.37
CA LYS A 192 -15.43 12.12 9.16
C LYS A 192 -16.13 13.47 9.20
N LYS A 193 -15.40 14.58 9.20
CA LYS A 193 -15.96 15.93 9.22
C LYS A 193 -16.47 16.38 7.85
N THR A 194 -15.73 16.08 6.79
CA THR A 194 -16.01 16.53 5.42
C THR A 194 -16.98 15.58 4.71
N GLY A 195 -16.89 14.29 5.02
CA GLY A 195 -17.57 13.21 4.33
C GLY A 195 -16.68 12.51 3.31
N ALA A 196 -16.73 11.18 3.27
CA ALA A 196 -15.90 10.36 2.40
C ALA A 196 -16.09 10.67 0.91
N ALA A 197 -17.32 10.99 0.48
CA ALA A 197 -17.61 11.32 -0.92
C ALA A 197 -16.91 12.60 -1.39
N GLU A 198 -16.86 13.64 -0.57
CA GLU A 198 -16.18 14.90 -0.92
C GLU A 198 -14.66 14.72 -0.92
N VAL A 199 -14.12 14.01 0.06
CA VAL A 199 -12.68 13.67 0.09
C VAL A 199 -12.30 12.82 -1.13
N ALA A 200 -13.12 11.84 -1.50
CA ALA A 200 -12.92 10.99 -2.68
C ALA A 200 -12.89 11.82 -3.97
N GLU A 201 -13.84 12.75 -4.12
CA GLU A 201 -13.90 13.67 -5.29
C GLU A 201 -12.65 14.54 -5.39
N GLU A 202 -12.21 15.10 -4.26
CA GLU A 202 -11.02 15.95 -4.24
C GLU A 202 -9.75 15.13 -4.52
N ALA A 203 -9.62 13.95 -3.93
CA ALA A 203 -8.48 13.05 -4.15
C ALA A 203 -8.39 12.60 -5.62
N ALA A 204 -9.49 12.11 -6.19
CA ALA A 204 -9.55 11.67 -7.57
C ALA A 204 -9.21 12.82 -8.54
N ARG A 205 -9.83 14.00 -8.37
CA ARG A 205 -9.55 15.18 -9.19
C ARG A 205 -8.11 15.64 -9.07
N HIS A 206 -7.52 15.60 -7.86
CA HIS A 206 -6.12 15.99 -7.66
C HIS A 206 -5.17 15.08 -8.44
N LEU A 207 -5.39 13.77 -8.34
CA LEU A 207 -4.56 12.76 -9.02
C LEU A 207 -4.78 12.77 -10.53
N ASP A 208 -6.03 12.83 -10.99
CA ASP A 208 -6.37 12.83 -12.41
C ASP A 208 -5.71 14.00 -13.18
N ASN A 209 -5.70 15.18 -12.57
CA ASN A 209 -5.11 16.38 -13.19
C ASN A 209 -3.57 16.37 -13.24
N ARG A 210 -2.90 15.47 -12.49
CA ARG A 210 -1.44 15.51 -12.30
C ARG A 210 -0.73 14.24 -12.75
N SER A 211 -1.47 13.19 -13.07
CA SER A 211 -0.92 11.86 -13.29
C SER A 211 -1.35 11.29 -14.64
N ASP A 212 -0.49 10.49 -15.24
CA ASP A 212 -0.79 9.75 -16.45
C ASP A 212 -1.48 8.42 -16.12
N TRP A 213 -1.15 7.85 -14.95
CA TRP A 213 -1.79 6.68 -14.37
C TRP A 213 -1.80 6.75 -12.84
N ILE A 214 -2.67 5.98 -12.21
CA ILE A 214 -2.92 6.04 -10.76
C ILE A 214 -2.74 4.67 -10.15
N GLY A 215 -2.02 4.63 -9.02
CA GLY A 215 -1.97 3.54 -8.06
C GLY A 215 -2.78 3.84 -6.81
N CYS A 216 -3.28 2.80 -6.17
CA CYS A 216 -3.93 2.85 -4.87
C CYS A 216 -3.22 1.90 -3.92
N HIS A 217 -2.58 2.41 -2.88
CA HIS A 217 -2.13 1.63 -1.74
C HIS A 217 -3.25 1.61 -0.69
N LEU A 218 -3.68 0.43 -0.31
CA LEU A 218 -4.70 0.19 0.69
C LEU A 218 -4.08 -0.62 1.84
N ASP A 219 -3.52 0.08 2.84
CA ASP A 219 -3.31 -0.55 4.14
C ASP A 219 -4.67 -0.77 4.79
N VAL A 220 -4.99 -2.03 5.12
CA VAL A 220 -6.29 -2.36 5.69
C VAL A 220 -6.50 -1.79 7.10
N ASP A 221 -5.44 -1.32 7.75
CA ASP A 221 -5.54 -0.66 9.06
C ASP A 221 -6.07 0.77 8.98
N VAL A 222 -6.25 1.33 7.77
CA VAL A 222 -7.04 2.56 7.57
C VAL A 222 -8.46 2.39 8.10
N VAL A 223 -9.00 1.18 8.01
CA VAL A 223 -10.31 0.82 8.56
C VAL A 223 -10.23 0.74 10.09
N ASP A 224 -11.32 1.08 10.76
CA ASP A 224 -11.39 0.99 12.21
C ASP A 224 -11.19 -0.47 12.68
N PRO A 225 -10.35 -0.73 13.70
CA PRO A 225 -10.09 -2.09 14.20
C PRO A 225 -11.31 -2.78 14.79
N GLU A 226 -12.40 -2.07 15.11
CA GLU A 226 -13.68 -2.71 15.47
C GLU A 226 -14.31 -3.43 14.28
N LEU A 227 -14.00 -2.99 13.06
CA LEU A 227 -14.49 -3.57 11.82
C LEU A 227 -13.50 -4.57 11.22
N ILE A 228 -12.20 -4.24 11.18
CA ILE A 228 -11.11 -5.11 10.70
C ILE A 228 -10.02 -5.21 11.77
N PRO A 229 -10.18 -6.12 12.76
CA PRO A 229 -9.20 -6.27 13.85
C PRO A 229 -7.91 -7.01 13.43
N SER A 230 -7.89 -7.62 12.25
CA SER A 230 -6.81 -8.53 11.82
C SER A 230 -5.66 -7.77 11.14
N VAL A 231 -5.11 -6.78 11.85
CA VAL A 231 -3.97 -5.96 11.45
C VAL A 231 -2.86 -6.02 12.50
N SER A 232 -1.65 -5.63 12.13
CA SER A 232 -0.49 -5.66 13.04
C SER A 232 -0.45 -4.47 13.99
N TYR A 233 -0.92 -3.30 13.53
CA TYR A 233 -0.96 -2.04 14.27
C TYR A 233 -2.38 -1.46 14.35
N PRO A 234 -3.27 -2.04 15.15
CA PRO A 234 -4.64 -1.53 15.25
C PRO A 234 -4.67 -0.13 15.90
N THR A 235 -5.21 0.83 15.19
CA THR A 235 -5.37 2.22 15.66
C THR A 235 -6.84 2.61 15.63
N PRO A 236 -7.48 2.90 16.78
CA PRO A 236 -8.89 3.29 16.84
C PRO A 236 -9.19 4.61 16.12
N GLY A 237 -10.44 4.81 15.73
CA GLY A 237 -10.93 6.01 15.08
C GLY A 237 -10.76 6.00 13.56
N GLY A 238 -10.61 4.82 12.97
CA GLY A 238 -10.45 4.58 11.53
C GLY A 238 -11.69 4.88 10.70
N LEU A 239 -11.57 4.65 9.41
CA LEU A 239 -12.68 4.74 8.47
C LEU A 239 -13.58 3.52 8.58
N THR A 240 -14.82 3.65 8.12
CA THR A 240 -15.68 2.49 7.90
C THR A 240 -15.31 1.78 6.59
N THR A 241 -15.84 0.57 6.40
CA THR A 241 -15.69 -0.16 5.13
C THR A 241 -16.33 0.59 3.97
N GLU A 242 -17.49 1.24 4.21
CA GLU A 242 -18.21 2.03 3.22
C GLU A 242 -17.48 3.32 2.85
N GLU A 243 -16.89 4.03 3.83
CA GLU A 243 -16.05 5.21 3.59
C GLU A 243 -14.83 4.83 2.74
N THR A 244 -14.16 3.73 3.09
CA THR A 244 -13.01 3.22 2.36
C THR A 244 -13.38 2.82 0.93
N SER A 245 -14.47 2.07 0.75
CA SER A 245 -14.99 1.68 -0.57
C SER A 245 -15.33 2.90 -1.43
N THR A 246 -15.97 3.92 -0.83
CA THR A 246 -16.32 5.17 -1.52
C THR A 246 -15.07 5.88 -2.06
N ILE A 247 -14.02 5.96 -1.24
CA ILE A 247 -12.78 6.66 -1.60
C ILE A 247 -12.03 5.90 -2.70
N VAL A 248 -11.85 4.59 -2.54
CA VAL A 248 -11.15 3.76 -3.54
C VAL A 248 -11.95 3.68 -4.84
N GLY A 249 -13.26 3.45 -4.74
CA GLY A 249 -14.16 3.33 -5.90
C GLY A 249 -14.20 4.59 -6.78
N LYS A 250 -14.01 5.78 -6.19
CA LYS A 250 -13.98 7.02 -6.95
C LYS A 250 -12.86 7.10 -7.99
N LEU A 251 -11.73 6.41 -7.74
CA LEU A 251 -10.61 6.37 -8.69
C LEU A 251 -10.97 5.70 -10.02
N LEU A 252 -11.94 4.78 -10.03
CA LEU A 252 -12.41 4.15 -11.28
C LEU A 252 -12.88 5.18 -12.30
N GLY A 253 -13.56 6.22 -11.83
CA GLY A 253 -14.08 7.28 -12.67
C GLY A 253 -13.02 8.08 -13.43
N THR A 254 -11.75 8.00 -13.01
CA THR A 254 -10.63 8.66 -13.70
C THR A 254 -10.20 7.92 -14.98
N GLY A 255 -10.50 6.64 -15.10
CA GLY A 255 -10.00 5.78 -16.18
C GLY A 255 -8.48 5.52 -16.14
N LYS A 256 -7.79 6.01 -15.09
CA LYS A 256 -6.34 5.95 -14.95
C LYS A 256 -5.85 4.96 -13.89
N LEU A 257 -6.75 4.35 -13.11
CA LEU A 257 -6.38 3.35 -12.11
C LEU A 257 -5.80 2.11 -12.80
N ARG A 258 -4.56 1.76 -12.45
CA ARG A 258 -3.82 0.63 -13.03
C ARG A 258 -3.37 -0.38 -12.00
N VAL A 259 -3.25 0.02 -10.74
CA VAL A 259 -2.82 -0.87 -9.68
C VAL A 259 -3.55 -0.57 -8.38
N ILE A 260 -3.95 -1.64 -7.70
CA ILE A 260 -4.34 -1.61 -6.29
C ILE A 260 -3.37 -2.52 -5.56
N GLU A 261 -2.78 -2.03 -4.50
CA GLU A 261 -1.94 -2.78 -3.60
C GLU A 261 -2.62 -2.86 -2.24
N LEU A 262 -2.85 -4.08 -1.77
CA LEU A 262 -3.45 -4.36 -0.48
C LEU A 262 -2.36 -4.79 0.51
N ALA A 263 -2.25 -4.12 1.65
CA ALA A 263 -1.23 -4.39 2.65
C ALA A 263 -1.79 -4.59 4.07
N ALA A 264 -0.94 -5.08 4.97
CA ALA A 264 -1.11 -5.17 6.43
C ALA A 264 -2.21 -6.11 6.95
N TYR A 265 -2.92 -6.83 6.09
CA TYR A 265 -3.82 -7.88 6.55
C TYR A 265 -3.02 -9.03 7.19
N ASN A 266 -3.38 -9.38 8.42
CA ASN A 266 -2.74 -10.44 9.18
C ASN A 266 -3.71 -11.62 9.44
N PRO A 267 -3.74 -12.63 8.56
CA PRO A 267 -4.66 -13.76 8.70
C PRO A 267 -4.45 -14.57 9.98
N SER A 268 -3.28 -14.52 10.61
CA SER A 268 -3.06 -15.22 11.89
C SER A 268 -3.90 -14.65 13.05
N LYS A 269 -4.44 -13.44 12.87
CA LYS A 269 -5.36 -12.76 13.79
C LYS A 269 -6.81 -12.85 13.34
N ASP A 270 -7.10 -13.41 12.16
CA ASP A 270 -8.45 -13.43 11.58
C ASP A 270 -9.18 -14.72 11.91
N ARG A 271 -10.19 -14.61 12.78
CA ARG A 271 -11.04 -15.74 13.09
C ARG A 271 -12.10 -15.94 12.01
N ARG A 272 -12.14 -17.15 11.41
CA ARG A 272 -13.13 -17.55 10.39
C ARG A 272 -13.14 -16.64 9.15
N ALA A 273 -12.00 -16.06 8.79
CA ALA A 273 -11.86 -15.15 7.65
C ALA A 273 -12.86 -13.96 7.68
N ALA A 274 -13.20 -13.45 8.87
CA ALA A 274 -14.16 -12.36 8.99
C ALA A 274 -13.64 -11.04 8.42
N SER A 275 -12.36 -10.72 8.70
CA SER A 275 -11.70 -9.55 8.12
C SER A 275 -11.45 -9.74 6.61
N ALA A 276 -11.03 -10.94 6.19
CA ALA A 276 -10.83 -11.23 4.77
C ALA A 276 -12.08 -10.96 3.94
N ARG A 277 -13.27 -11.37 4.41
CA ARG A 277 -14.53 -11.10 3.71
C ARG A 277 -14.81 -9.60 3.56
N LYS A 278 -14.59 -8.81 4.61
CA LYS A 278 -14.77 -7.35 4.55
C LYS A 278 -13.77 -6.68 3.60
N ILE A 279 -12.53 -7.17 3.58
CA ILE A 279 -11.51 -6.71 2.63
C ILE A 279 -11.95 -7.01 1.19
N ILE A 280 -12.45 -8.22 0.94
CA ILE A 280 -12.98 -8.63 -0.38
C ILE A 280 -14.19 -7.77 -0.76
N GLU A 281 -15.07 -7.45 0.19
CA GLU A 281 -16.19 -6.53 -0.03
C GLU A 281 -15.72 -5.14 -0.49
N ILE A 282 -14.73 -4.54 0.19
CA ILE A 282 -14.12 -3.27 -0.22
C ILE A 282 -13.55 -3.38 -1.65
N LEU A 283 -12.78 -4.42 -1.93
CA LEU A 283 -12.18 -4.62 -3.25
C LEU A 283 -13.23 -4.86 -4.34
N SER A 284 -14.32 -5.57 -4.04
CA SER A 284 -15.38 -5.87 -5.01
C SER A 284 -16.06 -4.61 -5.56
N THR A 285 -16.09 -3.52 -4.80
CA THR A 285 -16.65 -2.23 -5.28
C THR A 285 -15.80 -1.59 -6.36
N VAL A 286 -14.54 -2.03 -6.51
CA VAL A 286 -13.55 -1.46 -7.43
C VAL A 286 -13.21 -2.42 -8.57
N LEU A 287 -13.34 -3.72 -8.33
CA LEU A 287 -12.86 -4.77 -9.24
C LEU A 287 -13.98 -5.40 -10.09
N ALA A 288 -15.25 -5.15 -9.73
CA ALA A 288 -16.42 -5.71 -10.41
C ALA A 288 -16.74 -5.04 -11.77
#